data_b51d524cf2fe5d4d0b642b95d8f27d54
#
_entry.id   b51d524cf2fe5d4d0b642b95d8f27d54
#
_cell.length_a   1.000
_cell.length_b   1.000
_cell.length_c   1.000
_cell.angle_alpha   90.00
_cell.angle_beta   90.00
_cell.angle_gamma   90.00
#
_symmetry.space_group_name_H-M   'P 1'
#
loop_
_entity.id
_entity.type
_entity.pdbx_description
1 polymer ?
#
loop_
_entity_poly.entity_id
_entity_poly.type
_entity_poly.pdbx_seq_one_letter_code
_entity_poly.pdbx_strand_id
1 'polypeptide(L)'
;LCLDVGQGDGFLLRSGTTNILIDSGSSDQKKLGSRTLEPCLKSKGISRLDIAVVSHGDSDHISGLLYLLEQKMPIDLLILPAGGKGGEIYGQLEQLQTEAGGKTYYMHQGDKIKAGEMEFTCIFEKETEEERNAHSLVLCSHYKDLHILFTGDMGISEETELLDLAEENGSIQQEHLEHVQILKTAHHGSKGSSSPAFLEAMPLKAAFISYGKDNSYGHPSGQVTEEMKKQNISLYETGGKGAWTLESKARNVIIKRTVKSRGEN
;
A
#
# COMPACT_ATOMS: atom_id res chain seq x y z
N LEU A 1 5.01 0.16 -8.99
CA LEU A 1 6.22 -0.50 -8.52
C LEU A 1 6.01 -0.89 -7.06
N CYS A 2 6.03 -2.19 -6.76
CA CYS A 2 6.14 -2.72 -5.41
C CYS A 2 7.64 -2.74 -5.07
N LEU A 3 8.06 -1.96 -4.07
CA LEU A 3 9.44 -1.84 -3.64
C LEU A 3 9.85 -3.05 -2.78
N ASP A 4 11.08 -3.49 -2.87
CA ASP A 4 11.67 -4.41 -1.90
C ASP A 4 12.23 -3.59 -0.73
N VAL A 5 11.38 -3.38 0.26
CA VAL A 5 11.70 -2.60 1.46
C VAL A 5 12.14 -3.47 2.65
N GLY A 6 12.25 -4.80 2.45
CA GLY A 6 12.39 -5.75 3.54
C GLY A 6 11.05 -6.01 4.22
N GLN A 7 11.04 -6.11 5.55
CA GLN A 7 9.80 -6.29 6.32
C GLN A 7 9.08 -4.95 6.44
N GLY A 8 8.05 -4.75 5.61
CA GLY A 8 7.29 -3.53 5.50
C GLY A 8 6.66 -3.35 4.13
N ASP A 9 6.09 -2.18 3.87
CA ASP A 9 5.42 -1.85 2.61
C ASP A 9 6.00 -0.62 1.94
N GLY A 10 5.96 -0.62 0.59
CA GLY A 10 6.30 0.54 -0.21
C GLY A 10 5.85 0.38 -1.66
N PHE A 11 4.99 1.30 -2.11
CA PHE A 11 4.47 1.29 -3.47
C PHE A 11 4.62 2.65 -4.12
N LEU A 12 5.34 2.67 -5.24
CA LEU A 12 5.48 3.87 -6.07
C LEU A 12 4.61 3.71 -7.33
N LEU A 13 3.61 4.58 -7.47
CA LEU A 13 2.72 4.64 -8.63
C LEU A 13 3.07 5.85 -9.48
N ARG A 14 2.94 5.70 -10.79
CA ARG A 14 3.21 6.77 -11.75
C ARG A 14 2.17 6.79 -12.86
N SER A 15 1.59 7.96 -13.11
CA SER A 15 0.71 8.22 -14.25
C SER A 15 1.16 9.51 -14.95
N GLY A 16 1.77 9.37 -16.14
CA GLY A 16 2.42 10.50 -16.80
C GLY A 16 3.54 11.10 -15.97
N THR A 17 3.38 12.34 -15.54
CA THR A 17 4.32 13.06 -14.67
C THR A 17 3.94 12.97 -13.17
N THR A 18 2.77 12.44 -12.85
CA THR A 18 2.27 12.34 -11.47
C THR A 18 2.90 11.15 -10.76
N ASN A 19 3.51 11.38 -9.60
CA ASN A 19 4.21 10.39 -8.78
C ASN A 19 3.53 10.29 -7.42
N ILE A 20 3.14 9.07 -7.05
CA ILE A 20 2.41 8.79 -5.83
C ILE A 20 3.16 7.70 -5.07
N LEU A 21 3.39 7.94 -3.78
CA LEU A 21 3.98 6.97 -2.87
C LEU A 21 2.89 6.49 -1.90
N ILE A 22 2.65 5.18 -1.84
CA ILE A 22 1.75 4.59 -0.84
C ILE A 22 2.61 3.74 0.07
N ASP A 23 2.65 4.10 1.34
CA ASP A 23 3.55 3.59 2.34
C ASP A 23 5.02 3.62 1.89
N SER A 24 5.93 3.56 2.79
CA SER A 24 7.36 3.36 2.54
C SER A 24 8.07 3.18 3.86
N GLY A 25 7.93 2.01 4.43
CA GLY A 25 8.54 1.71 5.71
C GLY A 25 9.22 0.35 5.74
N SER A 26 9.99 0.13 6.79
CA SER A 26 10.63 -1.15 7.06
C SER A 26 10.96 -1.27 8.54
N SER A 27 10.67 -2.43 9.13
CA SER A 27 11.07 -2.75 10.51
C SER A 27 12.47 -3.37 10.59
N ASP A 28 13.01 -3.90 9.49
CA ASP A 28 14.34 -4.55 9.43
C ASP A 28 15.41 -3.72 8.71
N GLN A 29 15.05 -2.76 7.85
CA GLN A 29 15.98 -1.91 7.12
C GLN A 29 16.10 -0.50 7.73
N LYS A 30 16.89 -0.35 8.79
CA LYS A 30 17.08 0.94 9.50
C LYS A 30 17.48 2.15 8.63
N LYS A 31 18.01 1.92 7.44
CA LYS A 31 18.44 2.95 6.48
C LYS A 31 17.67 2.89 5.18
N LEU A 32 16.41 2.42 5.22
CA LEU A 32 15.55 2.29 4.05
C LEU A 32 15.51 3.59 3.23
N GLY A 33 15.22 4.71 3.88
CA GLY A 33 15.08 6.02 3.23
C GLY A 33 16.32 6.38 2.40
N SER A 34 17.50 6.36 3.01
CA SER A 34 18.75 6.80 2.37
C SER A 34 19.37 5.77 1.42
N ARG A 35 19.15 4.46 1.64
CA ARG A 35 19.82 3.41 0.85
C ARG A 35 18.94 2.82 -0.25
N THR A 36 17.64 2.89 -0.10
CA THR A 36 16.70 2.24 -1.02
C THR A 36 15.73 3.25 -1.64
N LEU A 37 14.96 3.98 -0.83
CA LEU A 37 13.86 4.81 -1.31
C LEU A 37 14.38 6.02 -2.09
N GLU A 38 15.21 6.86 -1.49
CA GLU A 38 15.75 8.06 -2.14
C GLU A 38 16.54 7.73 -3.42
N PRO A 39 17.47 6.73 -3.43
CA PRO A 39 18.14 6.30 -4.66
C PRO A 39 17.16 5.77 -5.72
N CYS A 40 16.11 5.05 -5.33
CA CYS A 40 15.08 4.58 -6.25
C CYS A 40 14.36 5.76 -6.92
N LEU A 41 13.90 6.74 -6.15
CA LEU A 41 13.25 7.95 -6.66
C LEU A 41 14.18 8.72 -7.61
N LYS A 42 15.42 8.97 -7.22
CA LYS A 42 16.45 9.63 -8.04
C LYS A 42 16.72 8.88 -9.34
N SER A 43 16.81 7.56 -9.31
CA SER A 43 17.04 6.73 -10.51
C SER A 43 15.90 6.82 -11.54
N LYS A 44 14.71 7.21 -11.09
CA LYS A 44 13.52 7.42 -11.92
C LYS A 44 13.29 8.89 -12.28
N GLY A 45 14.23 9.76 -11.91
CA GLY A 45 14.14 11.20 -12.14
C GLY A 45 13.05 11.89 -11.30
N ILE A 46 12.67 11.30 -10.16
CA ILE A 46 11.65 11.82 -9.26
C ILE A 46 12.36 12.65 -8.18
N SER A 47 12.15 13.95 -8.22
CA SER A 47 12.65 14.92 -7.23
C SER A 47 11.52 15.51 -6.37
N ARG A 48 10.26 15.12 -6.64
CA ARG A 48 9.05 15.58 -5.97
C ARG A 48 8.01 14.49 -6.05
N LEU A 49 7.20 14.36 -5.02
CA LEU A 49 5.99 13.53 -5.01
C LEU A 49 4.76 14.45 -5.06
N ASP A 50 3.80 14.11 -5.90
CA ASP A 50 2.51 14.80 -5.93
C ASP A 50 1.66 14.40 -4.73
N ILE A 51 1.69 13.10 -4.39
CA ILE A 51 0.97 12.55 -3.24
C ILE A 51 1.83 11.51 -2.51
N ALA A 52 1.81 11.56 -1.18
CA ALA A 52 2.21 10.46 -0.33
C ALA A 52 1.02 10.01 0.53
N VAL A 53 0.80 8.71 0.63
CA VAL A 53 -0.29 8.12 1.42
C VAL A 53 0.31 7.23 2.50
N VAL A 54 -0.21 7.34 3.69
CA VAL A 54 0.11 6.47 4.83
C VAL A 54 -1.14 5.66 5.15
N SER A 55 -1.04 4.34 5.07
CA SER A 55 -2.14 3.46 5.45
C SER A 55 -2.37 3.49 6.97
N HIS A 56 -1.31 3.41 7.75
CA HIS A 56 -1.31 3.53 9.21
C HIS A 56 0.09 3.91 9.74
N GLY A 57 0.19 4.19 11.05
CA GLY A 57 1.35 4.84 11.66
C GLY A 57 2.51 3.93 12.09
N ASP A 58 2.54 2.65 11.72
CA ASP A 58 3.61 1.75 12.14
C ASP A 58 4.90 1.96 11.31
N SER A 59 6.04 1.70 11.95
CA SER A 59 7.34 2.04 11.39
C SER A 59 7.65 1.36 10.07
N ASP A 60 7.11 0.17 9.84
CA ASP A 60 7.25 -0.60 8.61
C ASP A 60 6.36 -0.09 7.46
N HIS A 61 5.57 0.97 7.71
CA HIS A 61 4.81 1.71 6.71
C HIS A 61 5.30 3.14 6.51
N ILE A 62 5.95 3.75 7.51
CA ILE A 62 6.27 5.19 7.48
C ILE A 62 7.75 5.54 7.55
N SER A 63 8.66 4.63 7.97
CA SER A 63 10.06 5.01 8.28
C SER A 63 10.82 5.62 7.11
N GLY A 64 10.54 5.20 5.88
CA GLY A 64 11.10 5.81 4.67
C GLY A 64 10.51 7.18 4.35
N LEU A 65 9.20 7.35 4.56
CA LEU A 65 8.53 8.64 4.38
C LEU A 65 9.02 9.66 5.40
N LEU A 66 9.16 9.28 6.67
CA LEU A 66 9.76 10.13 7.70
C LEU A 66 11.13 10.65 7.25
N TYR A 67 12.01 9.76 6.76
CA TYR A 67 13.29 10.17 6.22
C TYR A 67 13.16 11.18 5.08
N LEU A 68 12.26 10.96 4.11
CA LEU A 68 12.07 11.89 3.00
C LEU A 68 11.61 13.27 3.49
N LEU A 69 10.69 13.32 4.44
CA LEU A 69 10.20 14.57 5.04
C LEU A 69 11.30 15.29 5.84
N GLU A 70 12.11 14.57 6.62
CA GLU A 70 13.28 15.11 7.32
C GLU A 70 14.31 15.71 6.34
N GLN A 71 14.47 15.09 5.15
CA GLN A 71 15.32 15.63 4.09
C GLN A 71 14.63 16.75 3.29
N LYS A 72 13.42 17.18 3.70
CA LYS A 72 12.61 18.22 3.03
C LYS A 72 12.34 17.91 1.56
N MET A 73 12.15 16.63 1.23
CA MET A 73 11.70 16.25 -0.10
C MET A 73 10.34 16.89 -0.37
N PRO A 74 10.16 17.61 -1.49
CA PRO A 74 8.87 18.21 -1.80
C PRO A 74 7.79 17.14 -1.99
N ILE A 75 6.73 17.21 -1.18
CA ILE A 75 5.52 16.40 -1.27
C ILE A 75 4.34 17.36 -1.22
N ASP A 76 3.52 17.41 -2.28
CA ASP A 76 2.45 18.39 -2.35
C ASP A 76 1.32 18.08 -1.37
N LEU A 77 0.92 16.81 -1.32
CA LEU A 77 -0.16 16.34 -0.48
C LEU A 77 0.24 15.06 0.27
N LEU A 78 0.23 15.13 1.58
CA LEU A 78 0.31 13.97 2.47
C LEU A 78 -1.10 13.56 2.89
N ILE A 79 -1.44 12.29 2.67
CA ILE A 79 -2.72 11.69 3.05
C ILE A 79 -2.48 10.79 4.24
N LEU A 80 -3.25 11.01 5.30
CA LEU A 80 -3.23 10.26 6.55
C LEU A 80 -4.64 9.70 6.83
N PRO A 81 -4.78 8.56 7.53
CA PRO A 81 -6.08 8.06 7.96
C PRO A 81 -6.74 9.02 8.96
N ALA A 82 -8.05 9.25 8.84
CA ALA A 82 -8.79 10.15 9.71
C ALA A 82 -8.79 9.69 11.17
N GLY A 83 -8.91 8.38 11.40
CA GLY A 83 -8.81 7.78 12.74
C GLY A 83 -7.45 7.97 13.43
N GLY A 84 -6.41 8.27 12.65
CA GLY A 84 -5.08 8.61 13.21
C GLY A 84 -4.96 10.04 13.73
N LYS A 85 -5.95 10.91 13.48
CA LYS A 85 -5.88 12.34 13.81
C LYS A 85 -5.73 12.56 15.31
N GLY A 86 -4.71 13.35 15.68
CA GLY A 86 -4.37 13.59 17.09
C GLY A 86 -3.37 12.60 17.69
N GLY A 87 -3.04 11.51 17.00
CA GLY A 87 -1.98 10.59 17.39
C GLY A 87 -0.59 11.21 17.21
N GLU A 88 0.34 10.88 18.11
CA GLU A 88 1.69 11.48 18.16
C GLU A 88 2.44 11.35 16.81
N ILE A 89 2.43 10.16 16.21
CA ILE A 89 3.15 9.91 14.96
C ILE A 89 2.54 10.68 13.78
N TYR A 90 1.22 10.80 13.72
CA TYR A 90 0.54 11.57 12.68
C TYR A 90 0.77 13.06 12.83
N GLY A 91 0.80 13.57 14.08
CA GLY A 91 1.20 14.96 14.36
C GLY A 91 2.64 15.27 13.96
N GLN A 92 3.57 14.33 14.16
CA GLN A 92 4.95 14.46 13.68
C GLN A 92 5.02 14.51 12.16
N LEU A 93 4.31 13.63 11.45
CA LEU A 93 4.25 13.61 9.99
C LEU A 93 3.67 14.92 9.45
N GLU A 94 2.57 15.42 10.03
CA GLU A 94 1.93 16.67 9.64
C GLU A 94 2.84 17.88 9.87
N GLN A 95 3.56 17.90 11.00
CA GLN A 95 4.53 18.97 11.29
C GLN A 95 5.65 18.99 10.23
N LEU A 96 6.31 17.85 9.98
CA LEU A 96 7.37 17.73 8.99
C LEU A 96 6.90 18.10 7.58
N GLN A 97 5.68 17.69 7.21
CA GLN A 97 5.06 18.04 5.94
C GLN A 97 4.83 19.56 5.81
N THR A 98 4.36 20.19 6.87
CA THR A 98 4.16 21.65 6.92
C THR A 98 5.50 22.38 6.81
N GLU A 99 6.54 21.92 7.51
CA GLU A 99 7.89 22.50 7.44
C GLU A 99 8.53 22.33 6.05
N ALA A 100 8.15 21.28 5.31
CA ALA A 100 8.55 21.08 3.91
C ALA A 100 7.70 21.89 2.91
N GLY A 101 6.65 22.60 3.37
CA GLY A 101 5.79 23.46 2.56
C GLY A 101 4.65 22.71 1.84
N GLY A 102 4.39 21.45 2.18
CA GLY A 102 3.29 20.67 1.64
C GLY A 102 2.00 20.78 2.46
N LYS A 103 0.97 20.08 2.02
CA LYS A 103 -0.34 20.03 2.70
C LYS A 103 -0.59 18.64 3.25
N THR A 104 -1.38 18.56 4.32
CA THR A 104 -1.87 17.30 4.88
C THR A 104 -3.38 17.22 4.75
N TYR A 105 -3.89 16.04 4.43
CA TYR A 105 -5.30 15.72 4.38
C TYR A 105 -5.57 14.42 5.16
N TYR A 106 -6.51 14.47 6.09
CA TYR A 106 -7.01 13.31 6.80
C TYR A 106 -8.18 12.72 6.04
N MET A 107 -7.98 11.53 5.49
CA MET A 107 -8.90 10.88 4.57
C MET A 107 -9.90 10.00 5.31
N HIS A 108 -11.18 10.16 5.04
CA HIS A 108 -12.28 9.39 5.60
C HIS A 108 -12.81 8.37 4.59
N GLN A 109 -13.52 7.36 5.10
CA GLN A 109 -14.25 6.44 4.24
C GLN A 109 -15.20 7.21 3.30
N GLY A 110 -15.18 6.84 2.02
CA GLY A 110 -15.95 7.49 0.96
C GLY A 110 -15.23 8.62 0.24
N ASP A 111 -14.15 9.15 0.78
CA ASP A 111 -13.36 10.19 0.12
C ASP A 111 -12.70 9.69 -1.15
N LYS A 112 -12.62 10.58 -2.14
CA LYS A 112 -12.00 10.31 -3.45
C LYS A 112 -10.93 11.34 -3.76
N ILE A 113 -9.80 10.88 -4.29
CA ILE A 113 -8.70 11.74 -4.74
C ILE A 113 -8.33 11.36 -6.16
N LYS A 114 -8.21 12.36 -7.03
CA LYS A 114 -7.76 12.19 -8.40
C LYS A 114 -6.32 12.67 -8.56
N ALA A 115 -5.48 11.82 -9.12
CA ALA A 115 -4.06 12.09 -9.34
C ALA A 115 -3.63 11.65 -10.75
N GLY A 116 -3.50 12.61 -11.65
CA GLY A 116 -3.33 12.34 -13.08
C GLY A 116 -4.55 11.63 -13.65
N GLU A 117 -4.34 10.44 -14.26
CA GLU A 117 -5.43 9.59 -14.76
C GLU A 117 -5.85 8.51 -13.74
N MET A 118 -5.27 8.50 -12.54
CA MET A 118 -5.65 7.58 -11.47
C MET A 118 -6.65 8.26 -10.53
N GLU A 119 -7.60 7.47 -10.04
CA GLU A 119 -8.50 7.84 -8.96
C GLU A 119 -8.30 6.88 -7.79
N PHE A 120 -8.32 7.40 -6.59
CA PHE A 120 -8.23 6.65 -5.35
C PHE A 120 -9.47 6.90 -4.53
N THR A 121 -10.11 5.83 -4.10
CA THR A 121 -11.27 5.88 -3.20
C THR A 121 -10.90 5.19 -1.89
N CYS A 122 -11.11 5.85 -0.76
CA CYS A 122 -11.08 5.19 0.54
C CYS A 122 -12.35 4.37 0.70
N ILE A 123 -12.25 3.05 0.60
CA ILE A 123 -13.42 2.17 0.73
C ILE A 123 -13.62 1.68 2.15
N PHE A 124 -12.61 1.79 3.01
CA PHE A 124 -12.71 1.46 4.42
C PHE A 124 -11.66 2.24 5.23
N GLU A 125 -12.08 2.78 6.34
CA GLU A 125 -11.26 3.45 7.34
C GLU A 125 -12.06 3.49 8.63
N LYS A 126 -11.43 3.22 9.75
CA LYS A 126 -12.10 3.10 11.05
C LYS A 126 -11.57 4.15 12.03
N GLU A 127 -12.44 5.04 12.44
CA GLU A 127 -12.15 5.97 13.53
C GLU A 127 -12.35 5.24 14.88
N THR A 128 -11.30 4.67 15.45
CA THR A 128 -11.36 3.95 16.72
C THR A 128 -10.16 4.29 17.59
N GLU A 129 -10.29 4.17 18.91
CA GLU A 129 -9.18 4.27 19.87
C GLU A 129 -8.42 2.95 20.03
N GLU A 130 -8.80 1.90 19.28
CA GLU A 130 -8.22 0.57 19.34
C GLU A 130 -6.84 0.49 18.64
N GLU A 131 -6.34 -0.71 18.42
CA GLU A 131 -5.00 -0.97 17.89
C GLU A 131 -4.73 -0.30 16.52
N ARG A 132 -3.47 0.10 16.29
CA ARG A 132 -3.03 0.87 15.10
C ARG A 132 -3.39 0.21 13.76
N ASN A 133 -3.38 -1.12 13.67
CA ASN A 133 -3.70 -1.84 12.44
C ASN A 133 -5.19 -1.72 12.07
N ALA A 134 -6.08 -1.55 13.08
CA ALA A 134 -7.51 -1.32 12.86
C ALA A 134 -7.80 0.02 12.16
N HIS A 135 -6.85 0.97 12.19
CA HIS A 135 -6.94 2.26 11.48
C HIS A 135 -6.39 2.20 10.05
N SER A 136 -6.11 1.00 9.51
CA SER A 136 -5.56 0.91 8.17
C SER A 136 -6.50 1.53 7.13
N LEU A 137 -5.99 2.57 6.46
CA LEU A 137 -6.67 3.20 5.33
C LEU A 137 -6.70 2.22 4.15
N VAL A 138 -7.87 1.73 3.77
CA VAL A 138 -8.05 0.81 2.64
C VAL A 138 -8.42 1.59 1.40
N LEU A 139 -7.49 1.60 0.44
CA LEU A 139 -7.61 2.37 -0.79
C LEU A 139 -7.83 1.48 -2.00
N CYS A 140 -8.90 1.73 -2.75
CA CYS A 140 -9.06 1.23 -4.10
C CYS A 140 -8.49 2.26 -5.08
N SER A 141 -7.46 1.88 -5.83
CA SER A 141 -6.91 2.66 -6.94
C SER A 141 -7.57 2.21 -8.23
N HIS A 142 -8.07 3.16 -9.00
CA HIS A 142 -8.70 2.94 -10.30
C HIS A 142 -7.92 3.67 -11.41
N TYR A 143 -7.49 2.93 -12.42
CA TYR A 143 -6.89 3.44 -13.65
C TYR A 143 -7.44 2.70 -14.86
N LYS A 144 -8.32 3.31 -15.65
CA LYS A 144 -9.05 2.64 -16.74
C LYS A 144 -9.81 1.42 -16.20
N ASP A 145 -9.54 0.24 -16.74
CA ASP A 145 -10.17 -1.01 -16.32
C ASP A 145 -9.36 -1.73 -15.21
N LEU A 146 -8.31 -1.12 -14.68
CA LEU A 146 -7.44 -1.70 -13.66
C LEU A 146 -7.79 -1.17 -12.27
N HIS A 147 -8.18 -2.06 -11.38
CA HIS A 147 -8.43 -1.77 -9.98
C HIS A 147 -7.42 -2.52 -9.11
N ILE A 148 -6.76 -1.76 -8.22
CA ILE A 148 -5.79 -2.29 -7.25
C ILE A 148 -6.26 -1.91 -5.86
N LEU A 149 -6.35 -2.88 -4.96
CA LEU A 149 -6.68 -2.66 -3.57
C LEU A 149 -5.42 -2.65 -2.70
N PHE A 150 -5.24 -1.58 -1.95
CA PHE A 150 -4.22 -1.41 -0.92
C PHE A 150 -4.89 -1.49 0.44
N THR A 151 -4.54 -2.50 1.23
CA THR A 151 -5.26 -2.87 2.47
C THR A 151 -4.53 -2.46 3.74
N GLY A 152 -3.35 -1.86 3.64
CA GLY A 152 -2.50 -1.66 4.82
C GLY A 152 -2.28 -2.98 5.56
N ASP A 153 -2.40 -2.96 6.87
CA ASP A 153 -2.29 -4.13 7.72
C ASP A 153 -3.63 -4.56 8.35
N MET A 154 -4.71 -4.30 7.61
CA MET A 154 -6.07 -4.72 7.98
C MET A 154 -6.12 -6.19 8.38
N GLY A 155 -6.78 -6.49 9.50
CA GLY A 155 -6.98 -7.83 10.01
C GLY A 155 -8.30 -8.47 9.56
N ILE A 156 -8.51 -9.73 9.96
CA ILE A 156 -9.74 -10.49 9.61
C ILE A 156 -11.01 -9.81 10.16
N SER A 157 -10.94 -9.13 11.30
CA SER A 157 -12.07 -8.40 11.88
C SER A 157 -12.54 -7.28 10.95
N GLU A 158 -11.59 -6.49 10.47
CA GLU A 158 -11.83 -5.36 9.56
C GLU A 158 -12.25 -5.86 8.16
N GLU A 159 -11.68 -6.99 7.71
CA GLU A 159 -12.12 -7.64 6.46
C GLU A 159 -13.60 -8.04 6.54
N THR A 160 -14.02 -8.60 7.67
CA THR A 160 -15.42 -8.99 7.89
C THR A 160 -16.33 -7.77 7.88
N GLU A 161 -15.96 -6.70 8.59
CA GLU A 161 -16.72 -5.46 8.61
C GLU A 161 -16.83 -4.82 7.21
N LEU A 162 -15.73 -4.83 6.44
CA LEU A 162 -15.72 -4.36 5.06
C LEU A 162 -16.66 -5.18 4.16
N LEU A 163 -16.69 -6.50 4.34
CA LEU A 163 -17.61 -7.38 3.59
C LEU A 163 -19.06 -7.17 3.98
N ASP A 164 -19.36 -7.01 5.27
CA ASP A 164 -20.71 -6.69 5.75
C ASP A 164 -21.22 -5.38 5.13
N LEU A 165 -20.37 -4.35 5.06
CA LEU A 165 -20.69 -3.11 4.35
C LEU A 165 -20.91 -3.31 2.84
N ALA A 166 -20.18 -4.26 2.23
CA ALA A 166 -20.33 -4.57 0.82
C ALA A 166 -21.62 -5.34 0.48
N GLU A 167 -22.28 -5.97 1.46
CA GLU A 167 -23.58 -6.60 1.26
C GLU A 167 -24.71 -5.58 1.09
N GLU A 168 -24.51 -4.33 1.51
CA GLU A 168 -25.45 -3.24 1.28
C GLU A 168 -25.48 -2.88 -0.20
N ASN A 169 -26.62 -3.07 -0.84
CA ASN A 169 -26.81 -2.85 -2.28
C ASN A 169 -26.49 -1.41 -2.69
N GLY A 170 -25.52 -1.25 -3.58
CA GLY A 170 -25.04 0.05 -4.05
C GLY A 170 -24.09 0.75 -3.09
N SER A 171 -23.53 0.03 -2.11
CA SER A 171 -22.48 0.58 -1.26
C SER A 171 -21.20 0.84 -2.05
N ILE A 172 -20.37 1.77 -1.55
CA ILE A 172 -19.09 2.08 -2.17
C ILE A 172 -18.13 0.86 -2.12
N GLN A 173 -18.26 0.02 -1.10
CA GLN A 173 -17.50 -1.21 -0.94
C GLN A 173 -17.85 -2.20 -2.04
N GLN A 174 -19.14 -2.49 -2.26
CA GLN A 174 -19.61 -3.37 -3.32
C GLN A 174 -19.12 -2.88 -4.69
N GLU A 175 -19.37 -1.60 -5.02
CA GLU A 175 -18.97 -0.99 -6.29
C GLU A 175 -17.50 -1.21 -6.61
N HIS A 176 -16.61 -1.11 -5.60
CA HIS A 176 -15.20 -1.25 -5.83
C HIS A 176 -14.72 -2.71 -5.78
N LEU A 177 -15.15 -3.52 -4.80
CA LEU A 177 -14.69 -4.90 -4.64
C LEU A 177 -15.01 -5.78 -5.85
N GLU A 178 -16.15 -5.60 -6.49
CA GLU A 178 -16.56 -6.31 -7.71
C GLU A 178 -15.59 -6.12 -8.90
N HIS A 179 -14.70 -5.14 -8.84
CA HIS A 179 -13.77 -4.79 -9.92
C HIS A 179 -12.30 -4.98 -9.57
N VAL A 180 -11.94 -5.28 -8.31
CA VAL A 180 -10.54 -5.43 -7.88
C VAL A 180 -9.90 -6.66 -8.51
N GLN A 181 -8.89 -6.45 -9.36
CA GLN A 181 -8.12 -7.53 -9.97
C GLN A 181 -6.77 -7.77 -9.29
N ILE A 182 -6.26 -6.79 -8.57
CA ILE A 182 -4.93 -6.86 -7.95
C ILE A 182 -5.03 -6.44 -6.49
N LEU A 183 -4.42 -7.24 -5.62
CA LEU A 183 -4.39 -7.01 -4.19
C LEU A 183 -2.96 -6.69 -3.73
N LYS A 184 -2.77 -5.66 -2.93
CA LYS A 184 -1.68 -5.60 -1.96
C LYS A 184 -2.14 -6.43 -0.77
N THR A 185 -1.49 -7.57 -0.52
CA THR A 185 -1.87 -8.50 0.55
C THR A 185 -1.74 -7.83 1.91
N ALA A 186 -2.78 -7.89 2.71
CA ALA A 186 -2.82 -7.27 4.03
C ALA A 186 -1.76 -7.86 4.96
N HIS A 187 -1.18 -7.00 5.79
CA HIS A 187 -0.28 -7.36 6.89
C HIS A 187 0.82 -8.35 6.46
N HIS A 188 1.46 -8.05 5.31
CA HIS A 188 2.57 -8.82 4.72
C HIS A 188 2.28 -10.32 4.51
N GLY A 189 1.00 -10.70 4.40
CA GLY A 189 0.55 -12.08 4.33
C GLY A 189 0.48 -12.78 5.69
N SER A 190 0.20 -12.05 6.77
CA SER A 190 -0.08 -12.59 8.11
C SER A 190 -1.21 -13.61 8.08
N LYS A 191 -1.15 -14.63 8.93
CA LYS A 191 -2.27 -15.57 9.13
C LYS A 191 -3.53 -14.91 9.71
N GLY A 192 -3.41 -13.70 10.26
CA GLY A 192 -4.49 -12.90 10.80
C GLY A 192 -5.13 -11.96 9.77
N SER A 193 -4.85 -12.13 8.48
CA SER A 193 -5.38 -11.32 7.40
C SER A 193 -5.59 -12.15 6.14
N SER A 194 -6.20 -11.56 5.11
CA SER A 194 -6.45 -12.18 3.80
C SER A 194 -7.25 -13.48 3.92
N SER A 195 -8.39 -13.40 4.63
CA SER A 195 -9.30 -14.51 4.83
C SER A 195 -9.84 -15.07 3.51
N PRO A 196 -10.22 -16.38 3.45
CA PRO A 196 -10.80 -16.95 2.24
C PRO A 196 -12.00 -16.15 1.73
N ALA A 197 -12.92 -15.75 2.63
CA ALA A 197 -14.09 -14.97 2.26
C ALA A 197 -13.74 -13.61 1.64
N PHE A 198 -12.74 -12.92 2.20
CA PHE A 198 -12.25 -11.65 1.65
C PHE A 198 -11.64 -11.83 0.26
N LEU A 199 -10.83 -12.86 0.04
CA LEU A 199 -10.24 -13.15 -1.26
C LEU A 199 -11.29 -13.53 -2.31
N GLU A 200 -12.32 -14.31 -1.92
CA GLU A 200 -13.43 -14.74 -2.79
C GLU A 200 -14.35 -13.60 -3.21
N ALA A 201 -14.43 -12.53 -2.42
CA ALA A 201 -15.29 -11.38 -2.71
C ALA A 201 -14.84 -10.55 -3.92
N MET A 202 -13.65 -10.81 -4.46
CA MET A 202 -13.03 -10.02 -5.52
C MET A 202 -12.59 -10.90 -6.70
N PRO A 203 -12.68 -10.41 -7.97
CA PRO A 203 -12.20 -11.12 -9.15
C PRO A 203 -10.66 -11.07 -9.27
N LEU A 204 -9.95 -11.44 -8.20
CA LEU A 204 -8.50 -11.33 -8.10
C LEU A 204 -7.76 -12.18 -9.13
N LYS A 205 -6.75 -11.58 -9.77
CA LYS A 205 -5.82 -12.23 -10.70
C LYS A 205 -4.40 -12.29 -10.16
N ALA A 206 -4.03 -11.30 -9.34
CA ALA A 206 -2.69 -11.16 -8.81
C ALA A 206 -2.70 -10.55 -7.40
N ALA A 207 -1.70 -10.92 -6.60
CA ALA A 207 -1.44 -10.31 -5.31
C ALA A 207 0.05 -10.00 -5.15
N PHE A 208 0.35 -8.80 -4.63
CA PHE A 208 1.68 -8.41 -4.18
C PHE A 208 1.80 -8.69 -2.70
N ILE A 209 2.85 -9.41 -2.31
CA ILE A 209 3.18 -9.67 -0.92
C ILE A 209 4.55 -9.05 -0.64
N SER A 210 4.56 -7.99 0.15
CA SER A 210 5.78 -7.31 0.57
C SER A 210 6.18 -7.83 1.96
N TYR A 211 7.38 -8.39 2.08
CA TYR A 211 7.90 -8.92 3.33
C TYR A 211 9.42 -9.08 3.30
N GLY A 212 10.06 -9.11 4.47
CA GLY A 212 11.48 -9.39 4.61
C GLY A 212 11.81 -10.88 4.46
N LYS A 213 12.82 -11.22 3.65
CA LYS A 213 13.21 -12.61 3.35
C LYS A 213 13.41 -13.47 4.62
N ASP A 214 14.10 -12.90 5.60
CA ASP A 214 14.50 -13.59 6.83
C ASP A 214 13.69 -13.06 8.05
N ASN A 215 12.42 -12.65 7.83
CA ASN A 215 11.58 -12.10 8.89
C ASN A 215 11.27 -13.14 9.98
N SER A 216 11.16 -12.69 11.22
CA SER A 216 10.84 -13.53 12.39
C SER A 216 9.34 -13.73 12.61
N TYR A 217 8.49 -13.07 11.81
CA TYR A 217 7.03 -13.11 11.97
C TYR A 217 6.38 -14.34 11.32
N GLY A 218 7.13 -15.04 10.43
CA GLY A 218 6.60 -16.14 9.65
C GLY A 218 5.74 -15.66 8.47
N HIS A 219 6.01 -14.47 7.98
CA HIS A 219 5.33 -13.90 6.81
C HIS A 219 6.06 -14.24 5.51
N PRO A 220 5.32 -14.51 4.40
CA PRO A 220 3.88 -14.75 4.40
C PRO A 220 3.53 -16.09 5.04
N SER A 221 2.37 -16.19 5.67
CA SER A 221 1.83 -17.45 6.18
C SER A 221 1.59 -18.44 5.04
N GLY A 222 1.97 -19.71 5.26
CA GLY A 222 1.66 -20.79 4.31
C GLY A 222 0.16 -20.90 4.04
N GLN A 223 -0.67 -20.71 5.06
CA GLN A 223 -2.13 -20.73 4.93
C GLN A 223 -2.65 -19.69 3.93
N VAL A 224 -2.16 -18.45 4.00
CA VAL A 224 -2.56 -17.37 3.08
C VAL A 224 -2.10 -17.66 1.66
N THR A 225 -0.84 -18.06 1.49
CA THR A 225 -0.31 -18.32 0.14
C THR A 225 -0.92 -19.56 -0.52
N GLU A 226 -1.27 -20.58 0.25
CA GLU A 226 -1.99 -21.76 -0.24
C GLU A 226 -3.42 -21.41 -0.65
N GLU A 227 -4.12 -20.59 0.14
CA GLU A 227 -5.47 -20.14 -0.19
C GLU A 227 -5.48 -19.32 -1.49
N MET A 228 -4.59 -18.36 -1.64
CA MET A 228 -4.45 -17.58 -2.88
C MET A 228 -4.16 -18.48 -4.09
N LYS A 229 -3.32 -19.52 -3.93
CA LYS A 229 -3.04 -20.48 -5.01
C LYS A 229 -4.27 -21.31 -5.38
N LYS A 230 -5.08 -21.76 -4.39
CA LYS A 230 -6.34 -22.49 -4.65
C LYS A 230 -7.31 -21.66 -5.48
N GLN A 231 -7.35 -20.33 -5.22
CA GLN A 231 -8.17 -19.38 -5.97
C GLN A 231 -7.53 -18.93 -7.29
N ASN A 232 -6.40 -19.53 -7.71
CA ASN A 232 -5.65 -19.19 -8.93
C ASN A 232 -5.13 -17.75 -8.96
N ILE A 233 -4.83 -17.15 -7.81
CA ILE A 233 -4.25 -15.82 -7.70
C ILE A 233 -2.73 -15.92 -7.88
N SER A 234 -2.17 -15.19 -8.84
CA SER A 234 -0.73 -15.13 -9.09
C SER A 234 0.00 -14.32 -8.02
N LEU A 235 1.03 -14.88 -7.37
CA LEU A 235 1.74 -14.24 -6.27
C LEU A 235 3.04 -13.57 -6.72
N TYR A 236 3.21 -12.30 -6.35
CA TYR A 236 4.39 -11.49 -6.60
C TYR A 236 4.99 -11.03 -5.27
N GLU A 237 5.99 -11.77 -4.81
CA GLU A 237 6.59 -11.65 -3.48
C GLU A 237 7.91 -10.89 -3.55
N THR A 238 8.15 -9.94 -2.63
CA THR A 238 9.43 -9.21 -2.57
C THR A 238 10.51 -9.99 -1.85
N GLY A 239 10.18 -10.75 -0.81
CA GLY A 239 11.13 -11.45 0.05
C GLY A 239 12.11 -12.34 -0.71
N GLY A 240 13.36 -11.88 -0.84
CA GLY A 240 14.40 -12.56 -1.61
C GLY A 240 14.22 -12.59 -3.13
N LYS A 241 13.13 -12.02 -3.64
CA LYS A 241 12.83 -11.94 -5.08
C LYS A 241 13.02 -10.54 -5.66
N GLY A 242 13.14 -9.51 -4.80
CA GLY A 242 13.32 -8.12 -5.20
C GLY A 242 12.03 -7.41 -5.59
N ALA A 243 12.15 -6.18 -6.05
CA ALA A 243 11.03 -5.33 -6.41
C ALA A 243 10.31 -5.77 -7.69
N TRP A 244 9.01 -5.48 -7.77
CA TRP A 244 8.15 -5.81 -8.91
C TRP A 244 7.54 -4.57 -9.55
N THR A 245 7.61 -4.48 -10.88
CA THR A 245 6.96 -3.43 -11.65
C THR A 245 5.71 -3.98 -12.31
N LEU A 246 4.58 -3.29 -12.11
CA LEU A 246 3.37 -3.46 -12.89
C LEU A 246 3.28 -2.31 -13.90
N GLU A 247 3.09 -2.63 -15.18
CA GLU A 247 2.87 -1.68 -16.26
C GLU A 247 1.51 -1.95 -16.89
N SER A 248 0.63 -0.92 -16.91
CA SER A 248 -0.61 -0.96 -17.68
C SER A 248 -0.38 -0.31 -19.04
N LYS A 249 -0.48 -1.09 -20.12
CA LYS A 249 -0.29 -0.62 -21.52
C LYS A 249 -1.51 -1.01 -22.34
N ALA A 250 -2.26 -0.03 -22.79
CA ALA A 250 -3.49 -0.23 -23.55
C ALA A 250 -4.47 -1.20 -22.82
N ARG A 251 -4.62 -2.44 -23.32
CA ARG A 251 -5.49 -3.47 -22.72
C ARG A 251 -4.73 -4.55 -21.94
N ASN A 252 -3.41 -4.40 -21.78
CA ASN A 252 -2.56 -5.42 -21.18
C ASN A 252 -1.94 -4.90 -19.88
N VAL A 253 -1.92 -5.76 -18.87
CA VAL A 253 -1.14 -5.57 -17.65
C VAL A 253 0.06 -6.50 -17.69
N ILE A 254 1.25 -5.94 -17.52
CA ILE A 254 2.51 -6.68 -17.49
C ILE A 254 3.13 -6.54 -16.10
N ILE A 255 3.42 -7.66 -15.45
CA ILE A 255 4.13 -7.68 -14.18
C ILE A 255 5.49 -8.32 -14.40
N LYS A 256 6.56 -7.63 -13.98
CA LYS A 256 7.94 -8.08 -14.16
C LYS A 256 8.82 -7.71 -12.97
N ARG A 257 9.88 -8.48 -12.70
CA ARG A 257 10.89 -8.07 -11.74
C ARG A 257 11.59 -6.79 -12.21
N THR A 258 11.77 -5.85 -11.28
CA THR A 258 12.40 -4.56 -11.59
C THR A 258 13.92 -4.65 -11.62
N VAL A 259 14.52 -5.50 -10.77
CA VAL A 259 15.97 -5.70 -10.65
C VAL A 259 16.24 -7.20 -10.56
N LYS A 260 17.12 -7.71 -11.42
CA LYS A 260 17.73 -9.04 -11.18
C LYS A 260 18.67 -8.90 -9.99
N SER A 261 18.55 -9.76 -8.97
CA SER A 261 19.55 -9.85 -7.91
C SER A 261 20.92 -10.09 -8.55
N ARG A 262 21.94 -9.28 -8.15
CA ARG A 262 23.32 -9.56 -8.52
C ARG A 262 23.71 -10.89 -7.87
N GLY A 263 23.64 -12.00 -8.62
CA GLY A 263 24.06 -13.30 -8.12
C GLY A 263 23.36 -14.52 -8.72
N GLU A 264 22.36 -14.36 -9.57
CA GLU A 264 21.79 -15.46 -10.34
C GLU A 264 22.38 -15.44 -11.77
N ASN A 265 23.56 -16.05 -11.93
CA ASN A 265 24.08 -16.54 -13.21
C ASN A 265 23.90 -18.04 -13.26
#